data_b8e3fe32d8a870ae135b61d338d09c49
#
_entry.id   b8e3fe32d8a870ae135b61d338d09c49
#
_cell.length_a   1.000
_cell.length_b   1.000
_cell.length_c   1.000
_cell.angle_alpha   90.00
_cell.angle_beta   90.00
_cell.angle_gamma   90.00
#
_symmetry.space_group_name_H-M   'P 1'
#
loop_
_entity.id
_entity.type
_entity.pdbx_description
1 polymer ?
#
loop_
_entity_poly.entity_id
_entity_poly.type
_entity_poly.pdbx_seq_one_letter_code
_entity_poly.pdbx_strand_id
1 'polypeptide(L)'
;MPPLRTESFQQIFARILRERTPSPPLLATGECRTSSSRTCTLCHASAFDYAPEAEARNQALQAFWGGIGQKIPLRPLLRSPLGRHYRTTSKRKAYEGRNEIRLALIDPSENGGSRTMDVKGCAIEPADHAAIYTYIQESIRKPFARPLAGALRYAVIRGNYAEQSVIFTVGEIAGAIVRAVNTLSKGLTHAFPHVRGVMLFEDRSDGRYYLGTRSPSARGASRKVFGDGHLYAKYGGKGFLYSPLAFSQINGSLVDEVLASAGRLLRLTPEAAFFDLYCGYGLFTLALGPSARSAVGIERSPESIEAAIANGARLRAGNVRFVRCEITEESLGAVIAHARPGDAVLLDPARGEPPRESSSASRPGARGASFIFSAILI
;
A
#
# COMPACT_ATOMS: atom_id res chain seq x y z
N MET A 1 20.36 30.75 -17.77
CA MET A 1 20.51 29.34 -18.13
C MET A 1 19.24 28.62 -17.72
N PRO A 2 18.56 27.84 -18.57
CA PRO A 2 17.47 27.01 -18.11
C PRO A 2 18.01 26.01 -17.09
N PRO A 3 17.25 25.67 -16.03
CA PRO A 3 17.69 24.70 -15.06
C PRO A 3 17.95 23.38 -15.78
N LEU A 4 19.13 22.80 -15.59
CA LEU A 4 19.46 21.45 -16.05
C LEU A 4 18.32 20.52 -15.54
N ARG A 5 17.60 19.87 -16.45
CA ARG A 5 16.58 18.87 -16.11
C ARG A 5 17.31 17.74 -15.38
N THR A 6 17.23 17.74 -14.05
CA THR A 6 17.72 16.64 -13.23
C THR A 6 17.00 15.37 -13.63
N GLU A 7 17.75 14.30 -13.94
CA GLU A 7 17.17 12.97 -14.19
C GLU A 7 16.25 12.57 -13.00
N SER A 8 15.08 12.07 -13.29
CA SER A 8 14.21 11.50 -12.24
C SER A 8 14.83 10.23 -11.67
N PHE A 9 14.44 9.87 -10.43
CA PHE A 9 14.85 8.61 -9.83
C PHE A 9 14.59 7.40 -10.76
N GLN A 10 13.44 7.35 -11.41
CA GLN A 10 13.08 6.27 -12.33
C GLN A 10 14.02 6.19 -13.54
N GLN A 11 14.41 7.33 -14.09
CA GLN A 11 15.35 7.38 -15.23
C GLN A 11 16.75 6.88 -14.81
N ILE A 12 17.25 7.34 -13.67
CA ILE A 12 18.54 6.90 -13.10
C ILE A 12 18.51 5.39 -12.83
N PHE A 13 17.44 4.91 -12.16
CA PHE A 13 17.30 3.50 -11.83
C PHE A 13 17.23 2.63 -13.09
N ALA A 14 16.42 3.02 -14.08
CA ALA A 14 16.33 2.31 -15.35
C ALA A 14 17.67 2.26 -16.10
N ARG A 15 18.48 3.33 -16.05
CA ARG A 15 19.82 3.37 -16.62
C ARG A 15 20.75 2.38 -15.93
N ILE A 16 20.83 2.41 -14.59
CA ILE A 16 21.65 1.50 -13.80
C ILE A 16 21.27 0.03 -14.06
N LEU A 17 19.98 -0.28 -14.18
CA LEU A 17 19.52 -1.64 -14.48
C LEU A 17 19.96 -2.09 -15.88
N ARG A 18 19.85 -1.20 -16.89
CA ARG A 18 20.32 -1.52 -18.26
C ARG A 18 21.81 -1.81 -18.32
N GLU A 19 22.62 -1.05 -17.60
CA GLU A 19 24.08 -1.26 -17.51
C GLU A 19 24.44 -2.61 -16.86
N ARG A 20 23.57 -3.12 -15.99
CA ARG A 20 23.72 -4.41 -15.30
C ARG A 20 23.08 -5.60 -16.03
N THR A 21 22.26 -5.34 -17.04
CA THR A 21 21.59 -6.41 -17.78
C THR A 21 22.59 -7.05 -18.77
N PRO A 22 22.79 -8.37 -18.74
CA PRO A 22 23.62 -9.05 -19.74
C PRO A 22 23.09 -8.81 -21.15
N SER A 23 23.97 -8.63 -22.11
CA SER A 23 23.60 -8.51 -23.52
C SER A 23 24.17 -9.68 -24.31
N PRO A 24 23.36 -10.46 -25.03
CA PRO A 24 21.90 -10.38 -25.14
C PRO A 24 21.19 -10.75 -23.83
N PRO A 25 19.99 -10.24 -23.56
CA PRO A 25 19.26 -10.56 -22.33
C PRO A 25 19.00 -12.06 -22.27
N LEU A 26 19.61 -12.71 -21.31
CA LEU A 26 19.36 -14.11 -21.02
C LEU A 26 17.91 -14.24 -20.53
N LEU A 27 17.16 -15.15 -21.14
CA LEU A 27 15.76 -15.38 -20.80
C LEU A 27 15.65 -15.82 -19.33
N ALA A 28 14.87 -15.04 -18.55
CA ALA A 28 14.46 -15.39 -17.19
C ALA A 28 15.62 -15.83 -16.26
N THR A 29 16.59 -14.93 -16.05
CA THR A 29 17.68 -15.16 -15.08
C THR A 29 17.27 -14.84 -13.66
N GLY A 30 16.18 -14.08 -13.46
CA GLY A 30 15.70 -13.67 -12.14
C GLY A 30 14.81 -14.72 -11.45
N GLU A 31 14.40 -14.39 -10.24
CA GLU A 31 13.59 -15.25 -9.35
C GLU A 31 12.16 -15.48 -9.85
N CYS A 32 11.63 -14.63 -10.73
CA CYS A 32 10.31 -14.79 -11.33
C CYS A 32 10.36 -15.67 -12.59
N ARG A 33 10.17 -16.97 -12.40
CA ARG A 33 10.14 -17.96 -13.50
C ARG A 33 8.73 -18.27 -14.02
N THR A 34 7.69 -17.71 -13.39
CA THR A 34 6.29 -18.07 -13.65
C THR A 34 5.63 -17.25 -14.74
N SER A 35 6.27 -16.21 -15.26
CA SER A 35 5.77 -15.56 -16.45
C SER A 35 6.04 -16.46 -17.65
N SER A 36 5.06 -17.28 -18.00
CA SER A 36 5.07 -18.08 -19.24
C SER A 36 5.11 -17.19 -20.50
N SER A 37 4.87 -15.90 -20.36
CA SER A 37 5.07 -14.88 -21.37
C SER A 37 6.28 -14.04 -20.98
N ARG A 38 7.27 -13.99 -21.84
CA ARG A 38 8.45 -13.12 -21.85
C ARG A 38 8.16 -11.62 -21.68
N THR A 39 7.04 -11.22 -21.08
CA THR A 39 6.41 -9.94 -21.26
C THR A 39 5.84 -9.32 -19.98
N CYS A 40 6.09 -9.89 -18.77
CA CYS A 40 5.72 -9.21 -17.54
C CYS A 40 6.75 -8.11 -17.23
N THR A 41 6.35 -6.86 -17.41
CA THR A 41 7.16 -5.66 -17.16
C THR A 41 6.82 -4.98 -15.83
N LEU A 42 5.95 -5.59 -15.02
CA LEU A 42 5.42 -4.98 -13.78
C LEU A 42 6.44 -4.89 -12.64
N CYS A 43 7.51 -5.69 -12.69
CA CYS A 43 8.61 -5.60 -11.73
C CYS A 43 9.90 -6.16 -12.34
N HIS A 44 11.02 -6.03 -11.64
CA HIS A 44 12.33 -6.45 -12.11
C HIS A 44 12.70 -7.89 -11.73
N ALA A 45 11.82 -8.62 -11.02
CA ALA A 45 12.08 -9.99 -10.55
C ALA A 45 12.27 -11.03 -11.67
N SER A 46 11.84 -10.72 -12.89
CA SER A 46 12.08 -11.58 -14.06
C SER A 46 13.51 -11.51 -14.58
N ALA A 47 14.21 -10.42 -14.33
CA ALA A 47 15.56 -10.17 -14.85
C ALA A 47 16.63 -10.14 -13.75
N PHE A 48 16.26 -9.85 -12.51
CA PHE A 48 17.18 -9.66 -11.40
C PHE A 48 16.75 -10.43 -10.16
N ASP A 49 17.73 -10.93 -9.41
CA ASP A 49 17.55 -11.33 -8.03
C ASP A 49 17.39 -10.10 -7.14
N TYR A 50 16.81 -10.27 -5.94
CA TYR A 50 16.49 -9.13 -5.07
C TYR A 50 17.72 -8.35 -4.61
N ALA A 51 18.81 -9.02 -4.26
CA ALA A 51 20.00 -8.34 -3.74
C ALA A 51 20.63 -7.35 -4.74
N PRO A 52 20.93 -7.72 -6.01
CA PRO A 52 21.40 -6.77 -7.02
C PRO A 52 20.36 -5.69 -7.39
N GLU A 53 19.05 -6.01 -7.36
CA GLU A 53 18.00 -5.03 -7.57
C GLU A 53 18.00 -3.97 -6.45
N ALA A 54 18.06 -4.38 -5.18
CA ALA A 54 18.10 -3.49 -4.03
C ALA A 54 19.35 -2.60 -4.02
N GLU A 55 20.49 -3.13 -4.44
CA GLU A 55 21.73 -2.36 -4.59
C GLU A 55 21.62 -1.31 -5.70
N ALA A 56 21.04 -1.66 -6.85
CA ALA A 56 20.77 -0.72 -7.94
C ALA A 56 19.81 0.38 -7.51
N ARG A 57 18.77 0.07 -6.72
CA ARG A 57 17.87 1.06 -6.13
C ARG A 57 18.59 2.02 -5.20
N ASN A 58 19.45 1.50 -4.33
CA ASN A 58 20.22 2.32 -3.41
C ASN A 58 21.16 3.26 -4.16
N GLN A 59 21.85 2.80 -5.19
CA GLN A 59 22.72 3.63 -6.04
C GLN A 59 21.92 4.71 -6.77
N ALA A 60 20.75 4.36 -7.33
CA ALA A 60 19.87 5.32 -8.00
C ALA A 60 19.37 6.40 -7.03
N LEU A 61 19.04 6.01 -5.80
CA LEU A 61 18.58 6.93 -4.76
C LEU A 61 19.69 7.90 -4.34
N GLN A 62 20.91 7.43 -4.16
CA GLN A 62 22.08 8.26 -3.83
C GLN A 62 22.38 9.24 -4.96
N ALA A 63 22.37 8.77 -6.21
CA ALA A 63 22.62 9.62 -7.39
C ALA A 63 21.53 10.69 -7.57
N PHE A 64 20.26 10.32 -7.41
CA PHE A 64 19.14 11.25 -7.46
C PHE A 64 19.26 12.33 -6.37
N TRP A 65 19.54 11.91 -5.13
CA TRP A 65 19.65 12.82 -3.99
C TRP A 65 20.78 13.83 -4.16
N GLY A 66 21.95 13.38 -4.64
CA GLY A 66 23.06 14.26 -5.01
C GLY A 66 22.71 15.22 -6.15
N GLY A 67 21.98 14.72 -7.17
CA GLY A 67 21.58 15.51 -8.34
C GLY A 67 20.60 16.65 -8.04
N ILE A 68 19.77 16.53 -7.00
CA ILE A 68 18.87 17.61 -6.54
C ILE A 68 19.54 18.59 -5.56
N GLY A 69 20.86 18.47 -5.35
CA GLY A 69 21.63 19.42 -4.56
C GLY A 69 21.38 19.39 -3.05
N GLN A 70 20.82 18.28 -2.54
CA GLN A 70 20.56 18.13 -1.10
C GLN A 70 21.87 17.96 -0.33
N LYS A 71 22.06 18.78 0.71
CA LYS A 71 23.23 18.75 1.59
C LYS A 71 23.09 17.77 2.75
N ILE A 72 21.87 17.31 3.04
CA ILE A 72 21.59 16.35 4.11
C ILE A 72 22.06 14.98 3.66
N PRO A 73 22.91 14.27 4.43
CA PRO A 73 23.34 12.93 4.05
C PRO A 73 22.16 11.96 4.00
N LEU A 74 22.03 11.27 2.86
CA LEU A 74 21.01 10.24 2.69
C LEU A 74 21.51 8.93 3.31
N ARG A 75 20.69 8.31 4.14
CA ARG A 75 20.95 6.96 4.66
C ARG A 75 20.73 5.91 3.59
N PRO A 76 21.42 4.76 3.67
CA PRO A 76 21.15 3.64 2.79
C PRO A 76 19.70 3.21 2.83
N LEU A 77 19.20 2.70 1.70
CA LEU A 77 17.87 2.13 1.58
C LEU A 77 17.67 0.98 2.58
N LEU A 78 16.56 0.97 3.31
CA LEU A 78 16.17 -0.17 4.12
C LEU A 78 15.84 -1.34 3.20
N ARG A 79 16.57 -2.45 3.36
CA ARG A 79 16.30 -3.68 2.59
C ARG A 79 15.14 -4.43 3.21
N SER A 80 14.23 -4.89 2.38
CA SER A 80 13.13 -5.73 2.84
C SER A 80 13.67 -7.08 3.35
N PRO A 81 13.26 -7.55 4.53
CA PRO A 81 13.56 -8.91 5.00
C PRO A 81 13.07 -9.97 4.03
N LEU A 82 11.90 -9.77 3.44
CA LEU A 82 11.43 -10.57 2.31
C LEU A 82 11.73 -9.84 1.01
N GLY A 83 12.69 -10.32 0.26
CA GLY A 83 13.04 -9.75 -1.05
C GLY A 83 11.96 -10.02 -2.10
N ARG A 84 11.29 -11.15 -1.99
CA ARG A 84 10.14 -11.60 -2.80
C ARG A 84 9.02 -12.05 -1.87
N HIS A 85 7.82 -12.27 -2.43
CA HIS A 85 6.63 -12.66 -1.66
C HIS A 85 6.21 -11.66 -0.57
N TYR A 86 6.65 -10.41 -0.69
CA TYR A 86 6.43 -9.37 0.32
C TYR A 86 5.10 -8.62 0.14
N ARG A 87 4.52 -8.65 -1.08
CA ARG A 87 3.38 -7.80 -1.44
C ARG A 87 2.06 -8.38 -1.00
N THR A 88 1.64 -8.09 0.23
CA THR A 88 0.43 -8.62 0.87
C THR A 88 -0.90 -8.09 0.28
N THR A 89 -0.83 -7.17 -0.69
CA THR A 89 -1.99 -6.69 -1.45
C THR A 89 -1.79 -7.00 -2.92
N SER A 90 -2.71 -7.77 -3.49
CA SER A 90 -2.71 -8.07 -4.92
C SER A 90 -4.10 -7.89 -5.53
N LYS A 91 -4.16 -7.71 -6.83
CA LYS A 91 -5.43 -7.56 -7.57
C LYS A 91 -5.36 -8.21 -8.93
N ARG A 92 -6.51 -8.72 -9.38
CA ARG A 92 -6.71 -9.22 -10.75
C ARG A 92 -7.95 -8.54 -11.32
N LYS A 93 -7.85 -8.04 -12.54
CA LYS A 93 -9.00 -7.52 -13.30
C LYS A 93 -9.75 -8.69 -13.90
N ALA A 94 -11.08 -8.63 -13.81
CA ALA A 94 -11.93 -9.50 -14.60
C ALA A 94 -12.06 -8.96 -16.03
N TYR A 95 -11.93 -9.84 -17.00
CA TYR A 95 -12.13 -9.51 -18.42
C TYR A 95 -12.79 -10.67 -19.15
N GLU A 96 -13.50 -10.37 -20.22
CA GLU A 96 -14.11 -11.37 -21.07
C GLU A 96 -13.04 -12.09 -21.91
N GLY A 97 -12.89 -13.39 -21.69
CA GLY A 97 -12.17 -14.29 -22.57
C GLY A 97 -13.12 -14.84 -23.65
N ARG A 98 -12.64 -15.77 -24.47
CA ARG A 98 -13.43 -16.30 -25.61
C ARG A 98 -14.79 -16.88 -25.21
N ASN A 99 -14.92 -17.54 -24.06
CA ASN A 99 -16.16 -18.14 -23.59
C ASN A 99 -16.29 -18.06 -22.05
N GLU A 100 -15.51 -17.26 -21.38
CA GLU A 100 -15.46 -17.21 -19.92
C GLU A 100 -14.91 -15.88 -19.40
N ILE A 101 -15.26 -15.54 -18.17
CA ILE A 101 -14.59 -14.45 -17.45
C ILE A 101 -13.26 -14.95 -16.91
N ARG A 102 -12.20 -14.19 -17.16
CA ARG A 102 -10.83 -14.46 -16.70
C ARG A 102 -10.32 -13.39 -15.75
N LEU A 103 -9.41 -13.77 -14.87
CA LEU A 103 -8.71 -12.88 -13.95
C LEU A 103 -7.27 -12.68 -14.40
N ALA A 104 -6.85 -11.43 -14.64
CA ALA A 104 -5.51 -11.11 -15.11
C ALA A 104 -4.88 -9.92 -14.39
N LEU A 105 -3.55 -9.85 -14.44
CA LEU A 105 -2.83 -8.60 -14.16
C LEU A 105 -3.04 -7.62 -15.30
N ILE A 106 -2.95 -6.32 -14.96
CA ILE A 106 -2.98 -5.24 -15.93
C ILE A 106 -1.59 -4.65 -16.02
N ASP A 107 -1.07 -4.60 -17.24
CA ASP A 107 0.11 -3.85 -17.59
C ASP A 107 -0.33 -2.52 -18.24
N PRO A 108 -0.12 -1.37 -17.60
CA PRO A 108 -0.37 -0.08 -18.23
C PRO A 108 0.64 0.09 -19.36
N SER A 109 0.18 0.13 -20.59
CA SER A 109 1.06 0.40 -21.73
C SER A 109 1.52 1.86 -21.74
N GLU A 110 2.72 2.11 -22.30
CA GLU A 110 3.30 3.46 -22.44
C GLU A 110 2.42 4.40 -23.27
N ASN A 111 1.53 3.87 -24.12
CA ASN A 111 0.64 4.62 -25.01
C ASN A 111 -0.76 4.87 -24.43
N GLY A 112 -0.95 4.75 -23.10
CA GLY A 112 -2.25 5.00 -22.44
C GLY A 112 -3.26 3.85 -22.56
N GLY A 113 -2.90 2.75 -23.20
CA GLY A 113 -3.67 1.51 -23.20
C GLY A 113 -3.37 0.64 -21.98
N SER A 114 -4.06 -0.48 -21.86
CA SER A 114 -3.73 -1.51 -20.85
C SER A 114 -3.77 -2.89 -21.49
N ARG A 115 -2.78 -3.71 -21.17
CA ARG A 115 -2.72 -5.10 -21.61
C ARG A 115 -3.01 -6.02 -20.42
N THR A 116 -3.88 -7.00 -20.63
CA THR A 116 -4.12 -8.05 -19.66
C THR A 116 -3.08 -9.15 -19.80
N MET A 117 -2.57 -9.63 -18.66
CA MET A 117 -1.59 -10.70 -18.62
C MET A 117 -2.07 -11.82 -17.70
N ASP A 118 -2.21 -13.02 -18.26
CA ASP A 118 -2.50 -14.23 -17.50
C ASP A 118 -1.24 -14.67 -16.75
N VAL A 119 -1.18 -14.41 -15.45
CA VAL A 119 -0.07 -14.77 -14.59
C VAL A 119 -0.52 -15.83 -13.60
N LYS A 120 0.02 -17.05 -13.71
CA LYS A 120 -0.29 -18.16 -12.80
C LYS A 120 0.26 -17.96 -11.39
N GLY A 121 1.31 -17.16 -11.26
CA GLY A 121 1.92 -16.78 -9.97
C GLY A 121 2.72 -15.50 -10.13
N CYS A 122 3.04 -14.85 -9.03
CA CYS A 122 3.81 -13.61 -9.02
C CYS A 122 4.87 -13.68 -7.91
N ALA A 123 6.14 -13.49 -8.27
CA ALA A 123 7.26 -13.61 -7.32
C ALA A 123 7.24 -12.55 -6.20
N ILE A 124 6.51 -11.46 -6.36
CA ILE A 124 6.39 -10.44 -5.30
C ILE A 124 5.16 -10.63 -4.40
N GLU A 125 4.19 -11.45 -4.82
CA GLU A 125 3.00 -11.77 -4.03
C GLU A 125 3.24 -12.99 -3.14
N PRO A 126 2.60 -13.11 -1.96
CA PRO A 126 2.60 -14.35 -1.18
C PRO A 126 2.20 -15.56 -2.04
N ALA A 127 2.84 -16.69 -1.80
CA ALA A 127 2.69 -17.87 -2.67
C ALA A 127 1.23 -18.40 -2.74
N ASP A 128 0.48 -18.23 -1.67
CA ASP A 128 -0.92 -18.65 -1.53
C ASP A 128 -1.89 -17.79 -2.38
N HIS A 129 -1.53 -16.54 -2.73
CA HIS A 129 -2.37 -15.71 -3.59
C HIS A 129 -2.67 -16.37 -4.94
N ALA A 130 -1.69 -17.07 -5.52
CA ALA A 130 -1.88 -17.80 -6.78
C ALA A 130 -2.97 -18.87 -6.66
N ALA A 131 -2.94 -19.65 -5.58
CA ALA A 131 -3.93 -20.69 -5.30
C ALA A 131 -5.32 -20.11 -5.05
N ILE A 132 -5.42 -18.99 -4.30
CA ILE A 132 -6.67 -18.28 -4.05
C ILE A 132 -7.28 -17.76 -5.37
N TYR A 133 -6.47 -17.13 -6.24
CA TYR A 133 -6.97 -16.67 -7.55
C TYR A 133 -7.40 -17.82 -8.45
N THR A 134 -6.69 -18.94 -8.43
CA THR A 134 -7.09 -20.16 -9.17
C THR A 134 -8.46 -20.65 -8.67
N TYR A 135 -8.64 -20.75 -7.35
CA TYR A 135 -9.91 -21.15 -6.75
C TYR A 135 -11.07 -20.20 -7.14
N ILE A 136 -10.82 -18.90 -7.09
CA ILE A 136 -11.82 -17.88 -7.51
C ILE A 136 -12.13 -18.05 -9.00
N GLN A 137 -11.12 -18.20 -9.85
CA GLN A 137 -11.27 -18.39 -11.29
C GLN A 137 -12.11 -19.63 -11.64
N GLU A 138 -11.91 -20.74 -10.95
CA GLU A 138 -12.69 -21.95 -11.11
C GLU A 138 -14.12 -21.79 -10.59
N SER A 139 -14.27 -21.05 -9.48
CA SER A 139 -15.59 -20.85 -8.87
C SER A 139 -16.50 -19.94 -9.69
N ILE A 140 -15.97 -18.87 -10.31
CA ILE A 140 -16.78 -17.96 -11.14
C ILE A 140 -17.29 -18.59 -12.44
N ARG A 141 -16.74 -19.75 -12.85
CA ARG A 141 -17.25 -20.55 -13.98
C ARG A 141 -18.47 -21.38 -13.64
N LYS A 142 -18.73 -21.60 -12.34
CA LYS A 142 -19.86 -22.44 -11.89
C LYS A 142 -21.20 -21.72 -12.03
N PRO A 143 -22.33 -22.46 -12.30
CA PRO A 143 -23.63 -21.85 -12.54
C PRO A 143 -24.09 -20.89 -11.43
N PHE A 144 -23.83 -21.21 -10.15
CA PHE A 144 -24.24 -20.37 -9.03
C PHE A 144 -23.55 -18.98 -9.02
N ALA A 145 -22.38 -18.89 -9.62
CA ALA A 145 -21.56 -17.67 -9.62
C ALA A 145 -21.80 -16.77 -10.86
N ARG A 146 -22.69 -17.15 -11.79
CA ARG A 146 -23.01 -16.33 -12.98
C ARG A 146 -23.31 -14.87 -12.68
N PRO A 147 -24.11 -14.53 -11.61
CA PRO A 147 -24.36 -13.12 -11.28
C PRO A 147 -23.11 -12.36 -10.88
N LEU A 148 -22.18 -13.02 -10.17
CA LEU A 148 -20.89 -12.43 -9.84
C LEU A 148 -20.02 -12.30 -11.07
N ALA A 149 -19.89 -13.34 -11.89
CA ALA A 149 -19.05 -13.35 -13.08
C ALA A 149 -19.38 -12.18 -14.03
N GLY A 150 -20.69 -11.94 -14.29
CA GLY A 150 -21.14 -10.85 -15.16
C GLY A 150 -20.96 -9.44 -14.60
N ALA A 151 -20.79 -9.29 -13.27
CA ALA A 151 -20.65 -8.00 -12.62
C ALA A 151 -19.23 -7.71 -12.11
N LEU A 152 -18.36 -8.72 -12.10
CA LEU A 152 -17.03 -8.66 -11.48
C LEU A 152 -16.10 -7.74 -12.26
N ARG A 153 -15.51 -6.76 -11.57
CA ARG A 153 -14.48 -5.87 -12.13
C ARG A 153 -13.09 -6.26 -11.66
N TYR A 154 -12.93 -6.48 -10.37
CA TYR A 154 -11.69 -6.95 -9.78
C TYR A 154 -11.93 -7.98 -8.68
N ALA A 155 -11.03 -8.93 -8.57
CA ALA A 155 -10.80 -9.70 -7.36
C ALA A 155 -9.52 -9.17 -6.70
N VAL A 156 -9.60 -8.78 -5.44
CA VAL A 156 -8.51 -8.18 -4.67
C VAL A 156 -8.27 -9.02 -3.43
N ILE A 157 -7.02 -9.39 -3.17
CA ILE A 157 -6.60 -10.00 -1.92
C ILE A 157 -5.85 -8.93 -1.13
N ARG A 158 -6.24 -8.73 0.11
CA ARG A 158 -5.58 -7.79 1.03
C ARG A 158 -5.40 -8.41 2.40
N GLY A 159 -4.27 -8.10 3.02
CA GLY A 159 -4.02 -8.61 4.36
C GLY A 159 -2.58 -8.45 4.79
N ASN A 160 -2.14 -9.45 5.50
CA ASN A 160 -0.77 -9.68 5.93
C ASN A 160 -0.41 -11.16 5.67
N TYR A 161 0.72 -11.63 6.20
CA TYR A 161 1.15 -13.02 5.96
C TYR A 161 0.37 -14.07 6.77
N ALA A 162 -0.44 -13.65 7.77
CA ALA A 162 -1.22 -14.54 8.63
C ALA A 162 -2.73 -14.49 8.33
N GLU A 163 -3.23 -13.31 7.95
CA GLU A 163 -4.65 -13.09 7.72
C GLU A 163 -4.88 -12.31 6.43
N GLN A 164 -5.87 -12.74 5.65
CA GLN A 164 -6.23 -12.13 4.38
C GLN A 164 -7.74 -11.92 4.29
N SER A 165 -8.14 -10.95 3.49
CA SER A 165 -9.52 -10.75 3.04
C SER A 165 -9.57 -10.72 1.53
N VAL A 166 -10.63 -11.30 0.96
CA VAL A 166 -10.92 -11.21 -0.48
C VAL A 166 -12.01 -10.17 -0.70
N ILE A 167 -11.77 -9.25 -1.62
CA ILE A 167 -12.71 -8.19 -1.97
C ILE A 167 -13.06 -8.35 -3.46
N PHE A 168 -14.33 -8.54 -3.75
CA PHE A 168 -14.84 -8.49 -5.11
C PHE A 168 -15.38 -7.09 -5.40
N THR A 169 -14.82 -6.41 -6.38
CA THR A 169 -15.38 -5.14 -6.84
C THR A 169 -16.35 -5.38 -7.96
N VAL A 170 -17.54 -4.78 -7.85
CA VAL A 170 -18.64 -4.95 -8.78
C VAL A 170 -19.23 -3.59 -9.16
N GLY A 171 -19.98 -3.52 -10.27
CA GLY A 171 -20.66 -2.28 -10.66
C GLY A 171 -21.79 -1.89 -9.71
N GLU A 172 -22.50 -2.89 -9.18
CA GLU A 172 -23.63 -2.74 -8.24
C GLU A 172 -23.69 -3.94 -7.30
N ILE A 173 -24.05 -3.70 -6.03
CA ILE A 173 -24.25 -4.77 -5.03
C ILE A 173 -25.69 -5.25 -5.08
N ALA A 174 -26.01 -6.16 -6.01
CA ALA A 174 -27.32 -6.79 -6.12
C ALA A 174 -27.44 -8.05 -5.25
N GLY A 175 -28.66 -8.40 -4.83
CA GLY A 175 -28.93 -9.56 -3.97
C GLY A 175 -28.47 -10.91 -4.58
N ALA A 176 -28.55 -11.07 -5.89
CA ALA A 176 -28.06 -12.26 -6.59
C ALA A 176 -26.53 -12.39 -6.48
N ILE A 177 -25.80 -11.28 -6.58
CA ILE A 177 -24.34 -11.23 -6.42
C ILE A 177 -23.96 -11.59 -4.98
N VAL A 178 -24.66 -11.02 -3.99
CA VAL A 178 -24.44 -11.33 -2.58
C VAL A 178 -24.60 -12.83 -2.30
N ARG A 179 -25.64 -13.47 -2.84
CA ARG A 179 -25.85 -14.93 -2.68
C ARG A 179 -24.72 -15.73 -3.34
N ALA A 180 -24.32 -15.36 -4.56
CA ALA A 180 -23.23 -16.01 -5.27
C ALA A 180 -21.90 -15.91 -4.49
N VAL A 181 -21.56 -14.71 -4.00
CA VAL A 181 -20.36 -14.50 -3.18
C VAL A 181 -20.43 -15.26 -1.87
N ASN A 182 -21.58 -15.30 -1.19
CA ASN A 182 -21.73 -16.06 0.06
C ASN A 182 -21.46 -17.56 -0.16
N THR A 183 -22.00 -18.14 -1.25
CA THR A 183 -21.74 -19.54 -1.59
C THR A 183 -20.28 -19.79 -1.91
N LEU A 184 -19.65 -18.91 -2.70
CA LEU A 184 -18.21 -18.99 -3.02
C LEU A 184 -17.37 -18.88 -1.75
N SER A 185 -17.72 -17.97 -0.85
CA SER A 185 -16.95 -17.68 0.38
C SER A 185 -16.85 -18.88 1.30
N LYS A 186 -17.92 -19.67 1.45
CA LYS A 186 -17.92 -20.88 2.29
C LYS A 186 -16.84 -21.88 1.85
N GLY A 187 -16.76 -22.14 0.55
CA GLY A 187 -15.73 -23.03 0.02
C GLY A 187 -14.34 -22.42 0.05
N LEU A 188 -14.23 -21.11 -0.23
CA LEU A 188 -12.96 -20.38 -0.21
C LEU A 188 -12.33 -20.40 1.18
N THR A 189 -13.09 -20.05 2.22
CA THR A 189 -12.55 -20.01 3.60
C THR A 189 -12.31 -21.40 4.18
N HIS A 190 -13.01 -22.42 3.70
CA HIS A 190 -12.70 -23.81 4.02
C HIS A 190 -11.37 -24.25 3.39
N ALA A 191 -11.13 -23.91 2.12
CA ALA A 191 -9.90 -24.24 1.41
C ALA A 191 -8.69 -23.42 1.90
N PHE A 192 -8.94 -22.19 2.33
CA PHE A 192 -7.92 -21.24 2.78
C PHE A 192 -8.32 -20.62 4.13
N PRO A 193 -8.06 -21.29 5.26
CA PRO A 193 -8.51 -20.84 6.60
C PRO A 193 -7.94 -19.49 7.05
N HIS A 194 -6.82 -19.04 6.45
CA HIS A 194 -6.24 -17.72 6.67
C HIS A 194 -6.99 -16.59 5.93
N VAL A 195 -7.90 -16.91 5.01
CA VAL A 195 -8.86 -15.94 4.45
C VAL A 195 -9.97 -15.73 5.47
N ARG A 196 -9.84 -14.64 6.25
CA ARG A 196 -10.71 -14.33 7.40
C ARG A 196 -12.03 -13.69 6.99
N GLY A 197 -12.08 -13.02 5.85
CA GLY A 197 -13.29 -12.33 5.41
C GLY A 197 -13.41 -12.20 3.90
N VAL A 198 -14.66 -12.06 3.45
CA VAL A 198 -14.97 -11.78 2.04
C VAL A 198 -15.94 -10.60 1.97
N MET A 199 -15.61 -9.63 1.14
CA MET A 199 -16.35 -8.39 0.99
C MET A 199 -16.75 -8.14 -0.46
N LEU A 200 -17.83 -7.39 -0.64
CA LEU A 200 -18.19 -6.73 -1.87
C LEU A 200 -17.91 -5.25 -1.76
N PHE A 201 -17.45 -4.66 -2.84
CA PHE A 201 -17.23 -3.23 -2.98
C PHE A 201 -17.84 -2.74 -4.30
N GLU A 202 -18.72 -1.73 -4.21
CA GLU A 202 -19.32 -1.11 -5.38
C GLU A 202 -18.35 -0.09 -5.97
N ASP A 203 -17.82 -0.38 -7.16
CA ASP A 203 -16.93 0.51 -7.89
C ASP A 203 -17.72 1.38 -8.87
N ARG A 204 -17.88 2.65 -8.55
CA ARG A 204 -18.52 3.67 -9.39
C ARG A 204 -17.58 4.36 -10.37
N SER A 205 -16.32 3.96 -10.39
CA SER A 205 -15.28 4.60 -11.21
C SER A 205 -15.04 3.94 -12.58
N ASP A 206 -15.88 2.99 -12.97
CA ASP A 206 -15.72 2.14 -14.16
C ASP A 206 -14.37 1.41 -14.21
N GLY A 207 -13.90 0.97 -13.03
CA GLY A 207 -12.66 0.22 -12.91
C GLY A 207 -11.40 1.08 -12.95
N ARG A 208 -11.52 2.41 -12.92
CA ARG A 208 -10.36 3.31 -12.85
C ARG A 208 -9.65 3.21 -11.50
N TYR A 209 -10.40 3.07 -10.42
CA TYR A 209 -9.89 2.99 -9.05
C TYR A 209 -10.49 1.79 -8.34
N TYR A 210 -9.72 0.74 -8.15
CA TYR A 210 -10.22 -0.56 -7.65
C TYR A 210 -10.80 -0.55 -6.22
N LEU A 211 -10.64 0.50 -5.43
CA LEU A 211 -11.29 0.71 -4.13
C LEU A 211 -11.71 2.18 -3.91
N GLY A 212 -11.92 2.94 -4.95
CA GLY A 212 -12.53 4.27 -4.91
C GLY A 212 -11.79 5.34 -4.09
N THR A 213 -10.48 5.29 -3.96
CA THR A 213 -9.71 6.09 -2.98
C THR A 213 -9.48 7.55 -3.38
N ARG A 214 -9.78 7.99 -4.61
CA ARG A 214 -9.43 9.35 -5.08
C ARG A 214 -10.52 10.43 -4.92
N SER A 215 -11.75 10.06 -4.57
CA SER A 215 -12.79 11.06 -4.31
C SER A 215 -13.76 10.55 -3.23
N PRO A 216 -14.02 11.31 -2.18
CA PRO A 216 -15.03 10.98 -1.18
C PRO A 216 -16.43 10.83 -1.76
N SER A 217 -16.76 11.59 -2.81
CA SER A 217 -18.03 11.54 -3.52
C SER A 217 -18.18 10.34 -4.46
N ALA A 218 -17.07 9.68 -4.84
CA ALA A 218 -17.06 8.50 -5.71
C ALA A 218 -17.03 7.17 -4.90
N ARG A 219 -17.14 7.23 -3.58
CA ARG A 219 -17.11 6.05 -2.72
C ARG A 219 -18.37 5.22 -2.94
N GLY A 220 -18.19 4.02 -3.50
CA GLY A 220 -19.24 3.02 -3.61
C GLY A 220 -19.59 2.41 -2.25
N ALA A 221 -20.75 1.77 -2.18
CA ALA A 221 -21.14 0.99 -1.02
C ALA A 221 -20.18 -0.20 -0.83
N SER A 222 -19.96 -0.58 0.43
CA SER A 222 -19.24 -1.81 0.75
C SER A 222 -20.12 -2.72 1.61
N ARG A 223 -19.94 -4.02 1.46
CA ARG A 223 -20.69 -5.01 2.21
C ARG A 223 -19.81 -6.18 2.59
N LYS A 224 -19.67 -6.45 3.88
CA LYS A 224 -19.15 -7.71 4.37
C LYS A 224 -20.16 -8.81 4.05
N VAL A 225 -19.73 -9.84 3.32
CA VAL A 225 -20.56 -10.98 2.95
C VAL A 225 -20.30 -12.17 3.84
N PHE A 226 -19.05 -12.38 4.23
CA PHE A 226 -18.64 -13.53 5.03
C PHE A 226 -17.49 -13.19 5.97
N GLY A 227 -17.41 -13.86 7.12
CA GLY A 227 -16.29 -13.81 8.07
C GLY A 227 -16.09 -12.47 8.74
N ASP A 228 -14.83 -12.12 8.99
CA ASP A 228 -14.44 -10.94 9.74
C ASP A 228 -14.41 -9.69 8.85
N GLY A 229 -14.81 -8.54 9.43
CA GLY A 229 -14.74 -7.24 8.74
C GLY A 229 -13.40 -6.53 8.92
N HIS A 230 -12.51 -7.07 9.75
CA HIS A 230 -11.20 -6.51 10.07
C HIS A 230 -10.13 -7.59 9.95
N LEU A 231 -8.92 -7.15 9.73
CA LEU A 231 -7.70 -7.94 9.76
C LEU A 231 -6.88 -7.56 10.99
N TYR A 232 -6.11 -8.51 11.49
CA TYR A 232 -5.24 -8.31 12.65
C TYR A 232 -3.78 -8.54 12.25
N ALA A 233 -2.92 -7.57 12.57
CA ALA A 233 -1.46 -7.69 12.37
C ALA A 233 -0.71 -7.31 13.65
N LYS A 234 0.49 -7.86 13.81
CA LYS A 234 1.42 -7.50 14.89
C LYS A 234 2.61 -6.75 14.29
N TYR A 235 2.90 -5.57 14.84
CA TYR A 235 4.05 -4.74 14.48
C TYR A 235 4.59 -4.03 15.72
N GLY A 236 5.91 -3.95 15.86
CA GLY A 236 6.53 -3.34 17.04
C GLY A 236 6.10 -3.97 18.37
N GLY A 237 5.80 -5.28 18.37
CA GLY A 237 5.27 -6.00 19.54
C GLY A 237 3.81 -5.70 19.89
N LYS A 238 3.12 -4.83 19.13
CA LYS A 238 1.72 -4.44 19.36
C LYS A 238 0.79 -5.01 18.30
N GLY A 239 -0.46 -5.26 18.68
CA GLY A 239 -1.49 -5.77 17.78
C GLY A 239 -2.38 -4.66 17.23
N PHE A 240 -2.63 -4.65 15.93
CA PHE A 240 -3.44 -3.67 15.23
C PHE A 240 -4.59 -4.32 14.48
N LEU A 241 -5.78 -3.79 14.65
CA LEU A 241 -6.94 -4.07 13.80
C LEU A 241 -7.02 -3.02 12.71
N TYR A 242 -7.34 -3.43 11.49
CA TYR A 242 -7.55 -2.51 10.37
C TYR A 242 -8.57 -3.06 9.37
N SER A 243 -9.26 -2.17 8.68
CA SER A 243 -10.20 -2.55 7.63
C SER A 243 -9.47 -3.01 6.37
N PRO A 244 -9.90 -4.11 5.71
CA PRO A 244 -9.35 -4.49 4.41
C PRO A 244 -9.60 -3.43 3.34
N LEU A 245 -10.54 -2.52 3.54
CA LEU A 245 -10.82 -1.40 2.63
C LEU A 245 -9.97 -0.17 2.88
N ALA A 246 -9.36 -0.05 4.07
CA ALA A 246 -8.47 1.05 4.41
C ALA A 246 -7.05 0.81 3.88
N PHE A 247 -6.24 1.87 3.83
CA PHE A 247 -4.82 1.73 3.53
C PHE A 247 -4.11 0.89 4.59
N SER A 248 -3.24 0.01 4.16
CA SER A 248 -2.30 -0.72 5.02
C SER A 248 -0.98 -0.91 4.28
N GLN A 249 0.10 -1.06 5.02
CA GLN A 249 1.43 -1.28 4.44
C GLN A 249 1.46 -2.58 3.64
N ILE A 250 1.81 -2.49 2.36
CA ILE A 250 1.81 -3.64 1.43
C ILE A 250 3.01 -4.56 1.60
N ASN A 251 4.06 -4.08 2.24
CA ASN A 251 5.22 -4.88 2.64
C ASN A 251 5.26 -5.00 4.16
N GLY A 252 4.51 -5.95 4.69
CA GLY A 252 4.43 -6.18 6.13
C GLY A 252 5.77 -6.58 6.76
N SER A 253 6.68 -7.21 6.01
CA SER A 253 7.99 -7.63 6.53
C SER A 253 8.93 -6.47 6.83
N LEU A 254 8.69 -5.30 6.23
CA LEU A 254 9.52 -4.12 6.41
C LEU A 254 9.03 -3.23 7.56
N VAL A 255 7.81 -3.42 8.05
CA VAL A 255 7.15 -2.48 8.96
C VAL A 255 7.94 -2.30 10.26
N ASP A 256 8.42 -3.37 10.87
CA ASP A 256 9.16 -3.29 12.14
C ASP A 256 10.48 -2.52 11.98
N GLU A 257 11.19 -2.71 10.85
CA GLU A 257 12.42 -1.98 10.55
C GLU A 257 12.15 -0.49 10.30
N VAL A 258 11.02 -0.18 9.62
CA VAL A 258 10.58 1.22 9.41
C VAL A 258 10.21 1.86 10.74
N LEU A 259 9.49 1.17 11.62
CA LEU A 259 9.16 1.67 12.97
C LEU A 259 10.42 1.93 13.78
N ALA A 260 11.38 1.00 13.79
CA ALA A 260 12.65 1.17 14.48
C ALA A 260 13.46 2.34 13.92
N SER A 261 13.49 2.49 12.59
CA SER A 261 14.18 3.60 11.93
C SER A 261 13.53 4.94 12.24
N ALA A 262 12.21 5.02 12.19
CA ALA A 262 11.45 6.23 12.53
C ALA A 262 11.69 6.61 14.01
N GLY A 263 11.67 5.64 14.93
CA GLY A 263 11.96 5.88 16.35
C GLY A 263 13.36 6.46 16.57
N ARG A 264 14.38 5.92 15.89
CA ARG A 264 15.76 6.44 15.96
C ARG A 264 15.89 7.87 15.40
N LEU A 265 15.09 8.22 14.41
CA LEU A 265 15.12 9.54 13.79
C LEU A 265 14.34 10.58 14.57
N LEU A 266 13.16 10.23 15.05
CA LEU A 266 12.27 11.11 15.82
C LEU A 266 12.85 11.47 17.20
N ARG A 267 13.59 10.56 17.84
CA ARG A 267 14.19 10.74 19.17
C ARG A 267 13.20 11.31 20.19
N LEU A 268 11.99 10.75 20.19
CA LEU A 268 10.92 11.21 21.08
C LEU A 268 11.37 11.13 22.55
N THR A 269 11.06 12.18 23.31
CA THR A 269 11.32 12.26 24.75
C THR A 269 9.99 12.45 25.49
N PRO A 270 9.92 12.18 26.81
CA PRO A 270 8.71 12.42 27.61
C PRO A 270 8.22 13.87 27.63
N GLU A 271 9.04 14.83 27.18
CA GLU A 271 8.71 16.25 27.10
C GLU A 271 8.17 16.64 25.70
N ALA A 272 8.44 15.83 24.67
CA ALA A 272 8.07 16.11 23.29
C ALA A 272 6.60 15.79 23.02
N ALA A 273 5.96 16.60 22.15
CA ALA A 273 4.74 16.19 21.47
C ALA A 273 5.07 15.52 20.12
N PHE A 274 4.28 14.51 19.75
CA PHE A 274 4.42 13.80 18.49
C PHE A 274 3.17 13.98 17.63
N PHE A 275 3.34 14.41 16.39
CA PHE A 275 2.27 14.59 15.41
C PHE A 275 2.49 13.60 14.25
N ASP A 276 1.54 12.70 14.06
CA ASP A 276 1.54 11.70 12.99
C ASP A 276 0.49 12.08 11.94
N LEU A 277 0.96 12.67 10.84
CA LEU A 277 0.09 13.13 9.76
C LEU A 277 -0.08 12.01 8.74
N TYR A 278 -1.32 11.76 8.34
CA TYR A 278 -1.74 10.58 7.56
C TYR A 278 -1.59 9.27 8.36
N CYS A 279 -2.01 9.28 9.62
CA CYS A 279 -1.73 8.19 10.57
C CYS A 279 -2.40 6.84 10.22
N GLY A 280 -3.34 6.82 9.27
CA GLY A 280 -4.06 5.60 8.90
C GLY A 280 -4.78 4.97 10.10
N TYR A 281 -4.57 3.68 10.32
CA TYR A 281 -5.11 2.95 11.47
C TYR A 281 -4.27 3.13 12.76
N GLY A 282 -3.41 4.14 12.79
CA GLY A 282 -2.64 4.54 13.97
C GLY A 282 -1.32 3.79 14.18
N LEU A 283 -0.74 3.20 13.14
CA LEU A 283 0.47 2.38 13.24
C LEU A 283 1.62 3.14 13.92
N PHE A 284 2.07 4.24 13.34
CA PHE A 284 3.20 5.02 13.90
C PHE A 284 2.80 5.74 15.18
N THR A 285 1.60 6.32 15.23
CA THR A 285 1.11 7.02 16.41
C THR A 285 1.15 6.13 17.66
N LEU A 286 0.63 4.89 17.55
CA LEU A 286 0.54 3.95 18.68
C LEU A 286 1.84 3.20 18.94
N ALA A 287 2.66 2.97 17.93
CA ALA A 287 3.95 2.33 18.12
C ALA A 287 4.95 3.24 18.83
N LEU A 288 5.02 4.50 18.43
CA LEU A 288 6.06 5.47 18.85
C LEU A 288 5.55 6.47 19.90
N GLY A 289 4.29 6.88 19.80
CA GLY A 289 3.67 7.91 20.64
C GLY A 289 3.73 7.67 22.16
N PRO A 290 3.68 6.43 22.68
CA PRO A 290 3.82 6.19 24.11
C PRO A 290 5.13 6.70 24.73
N SER A 291 6.18 6.95 23.93
CA SER A 291 7.46 7.53 24.38
C SER A 291 7.44 9.05 24.45
N ALA A 292 6.37 9.71 24.00
CA ALA A 292 6.21 11.15 23.99
C ALA A 292 5.31 11.61 25.15
N ARG A 293 5.34 12.92 25.47
CA ARG A 293 4.40 13.55 26.40
C ARG A 293 2.95 13.39 25.90
N SER A 294 2.74 13.59 24.63
CA SER A 294 1.45 13.43 23.95
C SER A 294 1.67 13.06 22.48
N ALA A 295 0.77 12.26 21.93
CA ALA A 295 0.79 11.94 20.50
C ALA A 295 -0.58 12.23 19.86
N VAL A 296 -0.56 12.77 18.65
CA VAL A 296 -1.77 13.11 17.89
C VAL A 296 -1.63 12.49 16.51
N GLY A 297 -2.52 11.54 16.18
CA GLY A 297 -2.68 11.00 14.84
C GLY A 297 -3.78 11.76 14.08
N ILE A 298 -3.49 12.18 12.86
CA ILE A 298 -4.42 12.91 11.99
C ILE A 298 -4.65 12.11 10.71
N GLU A 299 -5.91 11.83 10.40
CA GLU A 299 -6.32 11.04 9.25
C GLU A 299 -7.70 11.50 8.75
N ARG A 300 -7.91 11.51 7.42
CA ARG A 300 -9.19 11.89 6.82
C ARG A 300 -10.18 10.73 6.64
N SER A 301 -9.65 9.51 6.42
CA SER A 301 -10.48 8.32 6.14
C SER A 301 -11.27 7.90 7.38
N PRO A 302 -12.61 7.84 7.30
CA PRO A 302 -13.43 7.39 8.43
C PRO A 302 -13.04 6.01 8.94
N GLU A 303 -12.86 5.04 8.04
CA GLU A 303 -12.55 3.66 8.42
C GLU A 303 -11.17 3.53 9.06
N SER A 304 -10.21 4.33 8.59
CA SER A 304 -8.87 4.34 9.16
C SER A 304 -8.85 4.94 10.55
N ILE A 305 -9.52 6.11 10.73
CA ILE A 305 -9.54 6.80 12.02
C ILE A 305 -10.34 6.02 13.08
N GLU A 306 -11.43 5.37 12.70
CA GLU A 306 -12.19 4.49 13.61
C GLU A 306 -11.32 3.31 14.08
N ALA A 307 -10.57 2.69 13.18
CA ALA A 307 -9.62 1.65 13.53
C ALA A 307 -8.50 2.17 14.44
N ALA A 308 -7.97 3.38 14.19
CA ALA A 308 -6.96 4.01 15.02
C ALA A 308 -7.46 4.25 16.45
N ILE A 309 -8.67 4.78 16.62
CA ILE A 309 -9.32 5.00 17.93
C ILE A 309 -9.51 3.66 18.66
N ALA A 310 -10.04 2.64 17.96
CA ALA A 310 -10.23 1.31 18.54
C ALA A 310 -8.90 0.66 18.97
N ASN A 311 -7.84 0.80 18.16
CA ASN A 311 -6.50 0.34 18.49
C ASN A 311 -5.94 1.10 19.69
N GLY A 312 -6.14 2.41 19.79
CA GLY A 312 -5.72 3.24 20.93
C GLY A 312 -6.35 2.76 22.24
N ALA A 313 -7.65 2.50 22.24
CA ALA A 313 -8.37 1.96 23.38
C ALA A 313 -7.86 0.56 23.78
N ARG A 314 -7.68 -0.36 22.80
CA ARG A 314 -7.16 -1.71 23.04
C ARG A 314 -5.75 -1.71 23.64
N LEU A 315 -4.90 -0.81 23.16
CA LEU A 315 -3.51 -0.67 23.61
C LEU A 315 -3.36 0.19 24.87
N ARG A 316 -4.48 0.72 25.41
CA ARG A 316 -4.51 1.60 26.58
C ARG A 316 -3.53 2.79 26.45
N ALA A 317 -3.46 3.40 25.28
CA ALA A 317 -2.55 4.49 24.96
C ALA A 317 -3.10 5.82 25.51
N GLY A 318 -2.93 6.09 26.81
CA GLY A 318 -3.56 7.23 27.51
C GLY A 318 -3.08 8.61 27.08
N ASN A 319 -1.88 8.70 26.50
CA ASN A 319 -1.30 9.94 25.98
C ASN A 319 -1.51 10.14 24.47
N VAL A 320 -2.30 9.27 23.82
CA VAL A 320 -2.54 9.29 22.37
C VAL A 320 -3.98 9.72 22.09
N ARG A 321 -4.15 10.61 21.11
CA ARG A 321 -5.46 10.97 20.58
C ARG A 321 -5.45 10.93 19.05
N PHE A 322 -6.65 10.77 18.48
CA PHE A 322 -6.84 10.75 17.03
C PHE A 322 -7.82 11.83 16.60
N VAL A 323 -7.54 12.49 15.50
CA VAL A 323 -8.34 13.58 14.93
C VAL A 323 -8.67 13.26 13.48
N ARG A 324 -9.97 13.22 13.16
CA ARG A 324 -10.40 13.12 11.77
C ARG A 324 -10.33 14.50 11.11
N CYS A 325 -9.34 14.67 10.25
CA CYS A 325 -9.15 15.93 9.52
C CYS A 325 -8.45 15.65 8.18
N GLU A 326 -8.82 16.41 7.16
CA GLU A 326 -8.04 16.46 5.91
C GLU A 326 -6.79 17.31 6.13
N ILE A 327 -5.64 16.82 5.64
CA ILE A 327 -4.38 17.57 5.76
C ILE A 327 -4.28 18.52 4.58
N THR A 328 -4.56 19.79 4.85
CA THR A 328 -4.44 20.94 3.95
C THR A 328 -3.28 21.82 4.41
N GLU A 329 -2.93 22.85 3.65
CA GLU A 329 -1.95 23.85 4.08
C GLU A 329 -2.36 24.51 5.40
N GLU A 330 -3.64 24.77 5.57
CA GLU A 330 -4.20 25.40 6.78
C GLU A 330 -4.05 24.46 7.99
N SER A 331 -4.49 23.21 7.88
CA SER A 331 -4.38 22.24 8.98
C SER A 331 -2.92 21.91 9.31
N LEU A 332 -2.05 21.82 8.30
CA LEU A 332 -0.61 21.66 8.49
C LEU A 332 -0.01 22.90 9.18
N GLY A 333 -0.40 24.09 8.75
CA GLY A 333 0.00 25.36 9.38
C GLY A 333 -0.41 25.42 10.85
N ALA A 334 -1.61 24.98 11.20
CA ALA A 334 -2.10 24.90 12.58
C ALA A 334 -1.26 23.91 13.42
N VAL A 335 -0.92 22.73 12.90
CA VAL A 335 -0.04 21.77 13.58
C VAL A 335 1.35 22.37 13.83
N ILE A 336 1.95 22.99 12.81
CA ILE A 336 3.27 23.62 12.90
C ILE A 336 3.27 24.78 13.90
N ALA A 337 2.22 25.61 13.91
CA ALA A 337 2.10 26.72 14.85
C ALA A 337 2.00 26.27 16.32
N HIS A 338 1.52 25.08 16.60
CA HIS A 338 1.45 24.49 17.94
C HIS A 338 2.68 23.66 18.31
N ALA A 339 3.54 23.33 17.35
CA ALA A 339 4.76 22.59 17.60
C ALA A 339 5.81 23.47 18.29
N ARG A 340 6.47 22.92 19.31
CA ARG A 340 7.52 23.57 20.08
C ARG A 340 8.90 22.99 19.68
N PRO A 341 9.99 23.70 19.96
CA PRO A 341 11.31 23.08 19.86
C PRO A 341 11.38 21.77 20.64
N GLY A 342 11.85 20.71 19.98
CA GLY A 342 11.89 19.35 20.54
C GLY A 342 10.68 18.49 20.21
N ASP A 343 9.56 19.05 19.73
CA ASP A 343 8.43 18.26 19.22
C ASP A 343 8.79 17.63 17.86
N ALA A 344 8.07 16.58 17.49
CA ALA A 344 8.33 15.83 16.29
C ALA A 344 7.09 15.67 15.41
N VAL A 345 7.27 15.72 14.09
CA VAL A 345 6.22 15.53 13.08
C VAL A 345 6.65 14.44 12.12
N LEU A 346 5.79 13.42 11.94
CA LEU A 346 5.91 12.39 10.90
C LEU A 346 4.92 12.68 9.78
N LEU A 347 5.37 12.59 8.54
CA LEU A 347 4.53 12.68 7.35
C LEU A 347 4.72 11.41 6.50
N ASP A 348 3.65 10.65 6.31
CA ASP A 348 3.62 9.48 5.41
C ASP A 348 2.43 9.59 4.45
N PRO A 349 2.45 10.56 3.49
CA PRO A 349 1.32 10.81 2.62
C PRO A 349 1.11 9.68 1.62
N ALA A 350 -0.16 9.43 1.26
CA ALA A 350 -0.51 8.49 0.20
C ALA A 350 0.08 8.92 -1.14
N ARG A 351 0.47 7.96 -1.99
CA ARG A 351 1.02 8.24 -3.33
C ARG A 351 0.05 9.11 -4.15
N GLY A 352 0.54 10.23 -4.68
CA GLY A 352 -0.18 11.16 -5.55
C GLY A 352 -0.87 12.32 -4.84
N GLU A 353 -0.64 12.50 -3.56
CA GLU A 353 -1.04 13.68 -2.78
C GLU A 353 0.17 14.31 -2.06
N PRO A 354 1.17 14.87 -2.76
CA PRO A 354 2.00 15.86 -2.10
C PRO A 354 1.09 17.06 -1.77
N PRO A 355 1.30 17.76 -0.64
CA PRO A 355 0.72 19.08 -0.46
C PRO A 355 1.01 19.87 -1.75
N ARG A 356 -0.01 20.45 -2.37
CA ARG A 356 0.20 21.29 -3.55
C ARG A 356 1.19 22.37 -3.15
N GLU A 357 2.30 22.46 -3.84
CA GLU A 357 3.27 23.53 -3.66
C GLU A 357 2.54 24.86 -3.81
N SER A 358 2.30 25.56 -2.70
CA SER A 358 2.12 27.00 -2.77
C SER A 358 3.52 27.57 -2.98
N SER A 359 3.73 28.23 -4.10
CA SER A 359 4.96 28.93 -4.47
C SER A 359 5.30 30.12 -3.55
N SER A 360 4.70 30.21 -2.38
CA SER A 360 4.83 31.36 -1.45
C SER A 360 4.98 31.00 0.02
N ALA A 361 5.24 29.76 0.41
CA ALA A 361 5.52 29.43 1.79
C ALA A 361 6.92 29.94 2.19
N SER A 362 7.01 31.22 2.48
CA SER A 362 8.03 31.78 3.37
C SER A 362 7.97 30.98 4.68
N ARG A 363 9.05 30.28 5.00
CA ARG A 363 9.22 29.42 6.17
C ARG A 363 8.70 30.09 7.44
N PRO A 364 7.62 29.63 8.09
CA PRO A 364 7.31 30.05 9.43
C PRO A 364 8.39 29.52 10.36
N GLY A 365 8.79 30.32 11.31
CA GLY A 365 9.92 30.12 12.21
C GLY A 365 9.78 29.00 13.23
N ALA A 366 9.49 27.78 12.82
CA ALA A 366 9.63 26.58 13.66
C ALA A 366 11.12 26.21 13.80
N ARG A 367 11.89 27.07 14.46
CA ARG A 367 13.28 26.76 14.81
C ARG A 367 13.27 25.68 15.88
N GLY A 368 13.76 24.48 15.54
CA GLY A 368 14.02 23.40 16.47
C GLY A 368 13.01 22.25 16.51
N ALA A 369 11.94 22.24 15.69
CA ALA A 369 11.11 21.04 15.51
C ALA A 369 11.79 20.08 14.53
N SER A 370 11.80 18.78 14.86
CA SER A 370 12.32 17.73 13.97
C SER A 370 11.24 17.29 13.01
N PHE A 371 11.44 17.52 11.70
CA PHE A 371 10.55 17.04 10.65
C PHE A 371 11.14 15.78 10.03
N ILE A 372 10.34 14.72 10.00
CA ILE A 372 10.66 13.51 9.25
C ILE A 372 9.67 13.36 8.11
N PHE A 373 10.16 13.52 6.89
CA PHE A 373 9.45 13.16 5.69
C PHE A 373 9.73 11.68 5.40
N SER A 374 8.72 10.83 5.55
CA SER A 374 8.81 9.45 5.11
C SER A 374 8.34 9.35 3.68
N ALA A 375 9.25 9.46 2.72
CA ALA A 375 9.01 8.96 1.38
C ALA A 375 9.44 7.49 1.36
N ILE A 376 8.57 6.59 1.79
CA ILE A 376 8.80 5.16 1.63
C ILE A 376 8.59 4.84 0.14
N LEU A 377 9.69 4.84 -0.61
CA LEU A 377 9.73 4.27 -1.96
C LEU A 377 9.68 2.74 -1.83
N ILE A 378 8.48 2.19 -1.92
CA ILE A 378 8.24 0.74 -2.03
C ILE A 378 8.21 0.36 -3.51
#